data_d2c63b1f4f453aa60837adf9116d7480
#
_entry.id   d2c63b1f4f453aa60837adf9116d7480
#
_cell.length_a   1.000
_cell.length_b   1.000
_cell.length_c   1.000
_cell.angle_alpha   90.00
_cell.angle_beta   90.00
_cell.angle_gamma   90.00
#
_symmetry.space_group_name_H-M   'P 1'
#
loop_
_entity.id
_entity.type
_entity.pdbx_description
1 polymer ?
#
loop_
_entity_poly.entity_id
_entity_poly.type
_entity_poly.pdbx_seq_one_letter_code
_entity_poly.pdbx_strand_id
1 'polypeptide(L)'
;ILYILFAIGIISYVIYRFKKHHNIRLEQQRAKLEQEQKLLLNEMKLKFFTNISHDLRTPLTLIISPLQMLLSETLDDGIRKKLNTINKNAQQLLTSINSLLDFRKLDVGAETAHYKSGDIVNFIREICSTFQEYALDHTISFCFMCEVENLNMSFDPVKIKKVMNNLLSNAFKYTPDKGEINVHLYREDDNVCICVADNGQGIIDKDKKHIFERFYQVQQTSEKTGSGIGLHI
;
A
#
# COMPACT_ATOMS: atom_id res chain seq x y z
N ILE A 1 -40.59 -9.35 -63.74
CA ILE A 1 -39.77 -8.21 -63.20
C ILE A 1 -39.94 -8.13 -61.73
N LEU A 2 -41.14 -8.15 -61.15
CA LEU A 2 -41.38 -8.00 -59.69
C LEU A 2 -40.67 -9.09 -58.81
N TYR A 3 -40.69 -10.36 -59.25
CA TYR A 3 -40.06 -11.47 -58.61
C TYR A 3 -38.52 -11.35 -58.58
N ILE A 4 -37.90 -10.78 -59.60
CA ILE A 4 -36.47 -10.58 -59.74
C ILE A 4 -36.03 -9.48 -58.76
N LEU A 5 -36.78 -8.38 -58.67
CA LEU A 5 -36.50 -7.30 -57.73
C LEU A 5 -36.59 -7.77 -56.22
N PHE A 6 -37.58 -8.61 -55.93
CA PHE A 6 -37.79 -9.20 -54.64
C PHE A 6 -36.62 -10.14 -54.25
N ALA A 7 -36.19 -10.99 -55.18
CA ALA A 7 -35.05 -11.88 -54.98
C ALA A 7 -33.76 -11.11 -54.74
N ILE A 8 -33.50 -10.03 -55.50
CA ILE A 8 -32.34 -9.14 -55.28
C ILE A 8 -32.39 -8.50 -53.89
N GLY A 9 -33.57 -8.05 -53.44
CA GLY A 9 -33.76 -7.50 -52.09
C GLY A 9 -33.42 -8.49 -50.99
N ILE A 10 -33.86 -9.74 -51.10
CA ILE A 10 -33.54 -10.81 -50.13
C ILE A 10 -32.04 -11.10 -50.12
N ILE A 11 -31.43 -11.24 -51.28
CA ILE A 11 -29.97 -11.51 -51.36
C ILE A 11 -29.17 -10.36 -50.74
N SER A 12 -29.53 -9.12 -51.07
CA SER A 12 -28.89 -7.92 -50.49
C SER A 12 -29.02 -7.88 -48.96
N TYR A 13 -30.20 -8.20 -48.43
CA TYR A 13 -30.45 -8.29 -47.01
C TYR A 13 -29.62 -9.39 -46.32
N VAL A 14 -29.54 -10.57 -46.92
CA VAL A 14 -28.74 -11.68 -46.41
C VAL A 14 -27.25 -11.31 -46.36
N ILE A 15 -26.74 -10.72 -47.47
CA ILE A 15 -25.34 -10.25 -47.53
C ILE A 15 -25.06 -9.19 -46.46
N TYR A 16 -25.97 -8.22 -46.30
CA TYR A 16 -25.87 -7.20 -45.26
C TYR A 16 -25.84 -7.81 -43.87
N ARG A 17 -26.72 -8.74 -43.56
CA ARG A 17 -26.76 -9.46 -42.27
C ARG A 17 -25.47 -10.24 -42.02
N PHE A 18 -24.97 -10.95 -43.02
CA PHE A 18 -23.75 -11.71 -42.96
C PHE A 18 -22.54 -10.79 -42.70
N LYS A 19 -22.42 -9.69 -43.42
CA LYS A 19 -21.35 -8.70 -43.28
C LYS A 19 -21.40 -8.03 -41.91
N LYS A 20 -22.58 -7.69 -41.41
CA LYS A 20 -22.77 -7.14 -40.06
C LYS A 20 -22.33 -8.13 -38.99
N HIS A 21 -22.72 -9.39 -39.12
CA HIS A 21 -22.33 -10.44 -38.16
C HIS A 21 -20.81 -10.70 -38.16
N HIS A 22 -20.22 -10.69 -39.34
CA HIS A 22 -18.78 -10.85 -39.52
C HIS A 22 -18.00 -9.70 -38.85
N ASN A 23 -18.41 -8.45 -39.04
CA ASN A 23 -17.78 -7.29 -38.42
C ASN A 23 -17.89 -7.34 -36.90
N ILE A 24 -19.04 -7.70 -36.33
CA ILE A 24 -19.21 -7.85 -34.88
C ILE A 24 -18.25 -8.91 -34.32
N ARG A 25 -18.09 -10.05 -35.01
CA ARG A 25 -17.12 -11.09 -34.58
C ARG A 25 -15.69 -10.60 -34.63
N LEU A 26 -15.31 -9.85 -35.66
CA LEU A 26 -13.96 -9.26 -35.77
C LEU A 26 -13.70 -8.24 -34.65
N GLU A 27 -14.66 -7.40 -34.32
CA GLU A 27 -14.54 -6.43 -33.22
C GLU A 27 -14.39 -7.15 -31.86
N GLN A 28 -15.19 -8.20 -31.64
CA GLN A 28 -15.08 -9.02 -30.43
C GLN A 28 -13.71 -9.71 -30.31
N GLN A 29 -13.20 -10.24 -31.43
CA GLN A 29 -11.88 -10.86 -31.45
C GLN A 29 -10.75 -9.84 -31.18
N ARG A 30 -10.85 -8.64 -31.79
CA ARG A 30 -9.88 -7.55 -31.52
C ARG A 30 -9.93 -7.11 -30.07
N ALA A 31 -11.11 -6.88 -29.50
CA ALA A 31 -11.28 -6.50 -28.11
C ALA A 31 -10.69 -7.57 -27.13
N LYS A 32 -10.92 -8.85 -27.46
CA LYS A 32 -10.36 -9.96 -26.68
C LYS A 32 -8.84 -10.00 -26.75
N LEU A 33 -8.27 -9.83 -27.93
CA LEU A 33 -6.82 -9.80 -28.14
C LEU A 33 -6.16 -8.62 -27.42
N GLU A 34 -6.78 -7.43 -27.49
CA GLU A 34 -6.31 -6.25 -26.76
C GLU A 34 -6.34 -6.46 -25.25
N GLN A 35 -7.37 -7.12 -24.74
CA GLN A 35 -7.48 -7.47 -23.32
C GLN A 35 -6.40 -8.45 -22.90
N GLU A 36 -6.16 -9.50 -23.69
CA GLU A 36 -5.09 -10.48 -23.44
C GLU A 36 -3.71 -9.81 -23.46
N GLN A 37 -3.44 -8.92 -24.42
CA GLN A 37 -2.19 -8.16 -24.49
C GLN A 37 -1.99 -7.25 -23.28
N LYS A 38 -3.04 -6.57 -22.81
CA LYS A 38 -2.98 -5.75 -21.59
C LYS A 38 -2.68 -6.59 -20.37
N LEU A 39 -3.30 -7.77 -20.26
CA LEU A 39 -3.08 -8.69 -19.15
C LEU A 39 -1.63 -9.19 -19.13
N LEU A 40 -1.13 -9.65 -20.27
CA LEU A 40 0.25 -10.11 -20.43
C LEU A 40 1.26 -9.00 -20.10
N LEU A 41 1.02 -7.78 -20.58
CA LEU A 41 1.88 -6.63 -20.28
C LEU A 41 1.91 -6.33 -18.78
N ASN A 42 0.77 -6.43 -18.09
CA ASN A 42 0.68 -6.24 -16.65
C ASN A 42 1.43 -7.34 -15.88
N GLU A 43 1.29 -8.59 -16.29
CA GLU A 43 2.06 -9.71 -15.69
C GLU A 43 3.56 -9.53 -15.87
N MET A 44 4.01 -9.15 -17.07
CA MET A 44 5.41 -8.87 -17.33
C MET A 44 5.95 -7.72 -16.47
N LYS A 45 5.18 -6.64 -16.32
CA LYS A 45 5.53 -5.52 -15.44
C LYS A 45 5.66 -5.97 -13.98
N LEU A 46 4.73 -6.80 -13.48
CA LEU A 46 4.80 -7.36 -12.12
C LEU A 46 6.07 -8.16 -11.91
N LYS A 47 6.33 -9.11 -12.80
CA LYS A 47 7.51 -9.97 -12.72
C LYS A 47 8.80 -9.17 -12.75
N PHE A 48 8.89 -8.14 -13.60
CA PHE A 48 10.02 -7.24 -13.69
C PHE A 48 10.27 -6.49 -12.37
N PHE A 49 9.22 -5.88 -11.78
CA PHE A 49 9.37 -5.16 -10.51
C PHE A 49 9.69 -6.09 -9.34
N THR A 50 9.10 -7.29 -9.31
CA THR A 50 9.41 -8.29 -8.29
C THR A 50 10.88 -8.71 -8.35
N ASN A 51 11.41 -8.97 -9.54
CA ASN A 51 12.81 -9.34 -9.73
C ASN A 51 13.75 -8.19 -9.32
N ILE A 52 13.53 -6.97 -9.83
CA ILE A 52 14.37 -5.81 -9.48
C ILE A 52 14.38 -5.58 -7.96
N SER A 53 13.24 -5.70 -7.29
CA SER A 53 13.21 -5.47 -5.86
C SER A 53 13.92 -6.55 -5.07
N HIS A 54 13.86 -7.81 -5.51
CA HIS A 54 14.68 -8.88 -4.95
C HIS A 54 16.17 -8.58 -5.15
N ASP A 55 16.55 -8.18 -6.37
CA ASP A 55 17.93 -7.88 -6.74
C ASP A 55 18.51 -6.63 -6.04
N LEU A 56 17.64 -5.70 -5.64
CA LEU A 56 18.01 -4.54 -4.82
C LEU A 56 18.01 -4.84 -3.31
N ARG A 57 17.11 -5.68 -2.83
CA ARG A 57 17.02 -6.06 -1.40
C ARG A 57 18.28 -6.78 -0.94
N THR A 58 18.79 -7.72 -1.75
CA THR A 58 19.95 -8.55 -1.41
C THR A 58 21.20 -7.71 -1.11
N PRO A 59 21.69 -6.81 -1.99
CA PRO A 59 22.86 -5.99 -1.69
C PRO A 59 22.61 -5.02 -0.53
N LEU A 60 21.40 -4.50 -0.36
CA LEU A 60 21.07 -3.63 0.77
C LEU A 60 21.15 -4.38 2.10
N THR A 61 20.63 -5.61 2.17
CA THR A 61 20.74 -6.44 3.37
C THR A 61 22.21 -6.74 3.69
N LEU A 62 23.05 -7.00 2.66
CA LEU A 62 24.48 -7.21 2.80
C LEU A 62 25.23 -5.94 3.26
N ILE A 63 24.70 -4.75 3.05
CA ILE A 63 25.23 -3.49 3.56
C ILE A 63 24.75 -3.24 5.00
N ILE A 64 23.46 -3.43 5.26
CA ILE A 64 22.84 -3.14 6.58
C ILE A 64 23.42 -4.06 7.67
N SER A 65 23.56 -5.36 7.37
CA SER A 65 24.01 -6.35 8.37
C SER A 65 25.40 -6.03 8.96
N PRO A 66 26.48 -5.82 8.18
CA PRO A 66 27.78 -5.42 8.73
C PRO A 66 27.76 -4.02 9.37
N LEU A 67 26.93 -3.07 8.90
CA LEU A 67 26.79 -1.78 9.55
C LEU A 67 26.20 -1.92 10.97
N GLN A 68 25.21 -2.77 11.16
CA GLN A 68 24.62 -3.07 12.48
C GLN A 68 25.64 -3.73 13.41
N MET A 69 26.46 -4.65 12.90
CA MET A 69 27.55 -5.26 13.66
C MET A 69 28.57 -4.22 14.12
N LEU A 70 29.04 -3.35 13.23
CA LEU A 70 29.96 -2.27 13.57
C LEU A 70 29.39 -1.29 14.60
N LEU A 71 28.08 -0.99 14.51
CA LEU A 71 27.41 -0.11 15.49
C LEU A 71 27.29 -0.72 16.88
N SER A 72 27.35 -2.06 17.02
CA SER A 72 27.36 -2.75 18.30
C SER A 72 28.73 -2.76 18.97
N GLU A 73 29.81 -2.39 18.29
CA GLU A 73 31.16 -2.31 18.83
C GLU A 73 31.40 -0.97 19.54
N THR A 74 32.51 -0.90 20.33
CA THR A 74 32.95 0.32 20.98
C THR A 74 33.61 1.24 19.94
N LEU A 75 32.85 2.22 19.45
CA LEU A 75 33.29 3.15 18.42
C LEU A 75 33.41 4.58 18.94
N ASP A 76 34.31 5.35 18.33
CA ASP A 76 34.36 6.79 18.49
C ASP A 76 33.01 7.43 18.11
N ASP A 77 32.55 8.43 18.86
CA ASP A 77 31.24 9.04 18.66
C ASP A 77 31.06 9.65 17.25
N GLY A 78 32.15 10.18 16.67
CA GLY A 78 32.12 10.70 15.30
C GLY A 78 31.89 9.62 14.25
N ILE A 79 32.50 8.46 14.41
CA ILE A 79 32.33 7.30 13.53
C ILE A 79 30.95 6.70 13.73
N ARG A 80 30.51 6.53 14.97
CA ARG A 80 29.18 6.02 15.31
C ARG A 80 28.06 6.86 14.66
N LYS A 81 28.17 8.19 14.70
CA LYS A 81 27.21 9.10 14.09
C LYS A 81 27.14 8.94 12.57
N LYS A 82 28.29 8.79 11.91
CA LYS A 82 28.36 8.55 10.44
C LYS A 82 27.75 7.19 10.08
N LEU A 83 28.08 6.11 10.80
CA LEU A 83 27.54 4.79 10.55
C LEU A 83 26.02 4.73 10.76
N ASN A 84 25.50 5.39 11.81
CA ASN A 84 24.07 5.52 12.06
C ASN A 84 23.36 6.21 10.87
N THR A 85 23.95 7.26 10.30
CA THR A 85 23.41 7.95 9.14
C THR A 85 23.34 7.03 7.93
N ILE A 86 24.41 6.26 7.66
CA ILE A 86 24.45 5.32 6.54
C ILE A 86 23.41 4.20 6.75
N ASN A 87 23.33 3.63 7.95
CA ASN A 87 22.36 2.59 8.28
C ASN A 87 20.91 3.09 8.10
N LYS A 88 20.61 4.29 8.58
CA LYS A 88 19.29 4.93 8.41
C LYS A 88 18.92 5.09 6.94
N ASN A 89 19.84 5.57 6.11
CA ASN A 89 19.61 5.75 4.68
C ASN A 89 19.41 4.41 3.95
N ALA A 90 20.21 3.39 4.28
CA ALA A 90 20.07 2.06 3.70
C ALA A 90 18.73 1.40 4.06
N GLN A 91 18.29 1.52 5.32
CA GLN A 91 16.97 1.05 5.76
C GLN A 91 15.82 1.81 5.09
N GLN A 92 15.97 3.12 4.91
CA GLN A 92 14.97 3.94 4.22
C GLN A 92 14.84 3.53 2.76
N LEU A 93 15.95 3.23 2.08
CA LEU A 93 15.94 2.74 0.70
C LEU A 93 15.26 1.37 0.60
N LEU A 94 15.58 0.44 1.52
CA LEU A 94 14.94 -0.87 1.59
C LEU A 94 13.42 -0.76 1.80
N THR A 95 12.98 0.13 2.68
CA THR A 95 11.56 0.43 2.91
C THR A 95 10.88 0.97 1.65
N SER A 96 11.54 1.87 0.93
CA SER A 96 11.02 2.44 -0.32
C SER A 96 10.86 1.38 -1.42
N ILE A 97 11.83 0.48 -1.55
CA ILE A 97 11.78 -0.65 -2.50
C ILE A 97 10.62 -1.59 -2.15
N ASN A 98 10.46 -1.96 -0.88
CA ASN A 98 9.36 -2.82 -0.44
C ASN A 98 8.00 -2.15 -0.68
N SER A 99 7.87 -0.85 -0.40
CA SER A 99 6.65 -0.08 -0.65
C SER A 99 6.30 -0.03 -2.14
N LEU A 100 7.31 0.09 -3.03
CA LEU A 100 7.10 0.06 -4.48
C LEU A 100 6.59 -1.30 -4.96
N LEU A 101 7.09 -2.40 -4.38
CA LEU A 101 6.62 -3.76 -4.68
C LEU A 101 5.16 -3.97 -4.25
N ASP A 102 4.86 -3.59 -3.02
CA ASP A 102 3.52 -3.74 -2.45
C ASP A 102 2.51 -2.94 -3.27
N PHE A 103 2.90 -1.73 -3.66
CA PHE A 103 2.11 -0.90 -4.56
C PHE A 103 1.77 -1.64 -5.87
N ARG A 104 2.74 -2.29 -6.51
CA ARG A 104 2.53 -3.00 -7.78
C ARG A 104 1.64 -4.23 -7.65
N LYS A 105 1.69 -4.95 -6.53
CA LYS A 105 0.79 -6.09 -6.27
C LYS A 105 -0.67 -5.65 -6.19
N LEU A 106 -0.94 -4.47 -5.62
CA LEU A 106 -2.28 -3.90 -5.54
C LEU A 106 -2.81 -3.46 -6.93
N ASP A 107 -1.94 -2.88 -7.77
CA ASP A 107 -2.32 -2.37 -9.10
C ASP A 107 -2.85 -3.47 -10.05
N VAL A 108 -2.42 -4.70 -9.85
CA VAL A 108 -2.81 -5.84 -10.70
C VAL A 108 -3.97 -6.65 -10.10
N GLY A 109 -4.48 -6.25 -8.92
CA GLY A 109 -5.55 -6.98 -8.25
C GLY A 109 -5.15 -8.41 -7.82
N ALA A 110 -3.84 -8.67 -7.75
CA ALA A 110 -3.29 -10.00 -7.47
C ALA A 110 -3.30 -10.36 -5.97
N GLU A 111 -3.65 -9.43 -5.10
CA GLU A 111 -3.66 -9.67 -3.66
C GLU A 111 -5.02 -10.20 -3.20
N THR A 112 -5.11 -11.51 -3.04
CA THR A 112 -6.23 -12.16 -2.35
C THR A 112 -6.12 -11.92 -0.84
N ALA A 113 -7.25 -11.65 -0.17
CA ALA A 113 -7.28 -11.54 1.28
C ALA A 113 -7.22 -12.93 1.92
N HIS A 114 -6.35 -13.11 2.91
CA HIS A 114 -6.20 -14.35 3.67
C HIS A 114 -6.83 -14.19 5.06
N TYR A 115 -8.12 -14.44 5.14
CA TYR A 115 -8.86 -14.30 6.39
C TYR A 115 -8.49 -15.38 7.41
N LYS A 116 -8.27 -14.96 8.66
CA LYS A 116 -8.06 -15.81 9.82
C LYS A 116 -8.98 -15.35 10.95
N SER A 117 -9.55 -16.30 11.69
CA SER A 117 -10.30 -16.00 12.90
C SER A 117 -9.35 -15.70 14.06
N GLY A 118 -9.61 -14.65 14.81
CA GLY A 118 -8.77 -14.24 15.95
C GLY A 118 -9.34 -13.06 16.71
N ASP A 119 -8.75 -12.75 17.84
CA ASP A 119 -9.07 -11.58 18.65
C ASP A 119 -8.40 -10.34 18.08
N ILE A 120 -9.20 -9.47 17.43
CA ILE A 120 -8.71 -8.24 16.82
C ILE A 120 -8.19 -7.24 17.86
N VAL A 121 -8.78 -7.20 19.06
CA VAL A 121 -8.36 -6.28 20.13
C VAL A 121 -6.95 -6.60 20.58
N ASN A 122 -6.67 -7.88 20.86
CA ASN A 122 -5.33 -8.30 21.26
C ASN A 122 -4.33 -8.09 20.12
N PHE A 123 -4.72 -8.38 18.88
CA PHE A 123 -3.87 -8.17 17.71
C PHE A 123 -3.46 -6.70 17.53
N ILE A 124 -4.40 -5.75 17.66
CA ILE A 124 -4.09 -4.32 17.58
C ILE A 124 -3.24 -3.86 18.78
N ARG A 125 -3.52 -4.38 19.98
CA ARG A 125 -2.72 -4.08 21.18
C ARG A 125 -1.25 -4.49 21.01
N GLU A 126 -1.00 -5.67 20.43
CA GLU A 126 0.36 -6.14 20.13
C GLU A 126 1.06 -5.23 19.13
N ILE A 127 0.38 -4.75 18.08
CA ILE A 127 0.96 -3.79 17.13
C ILE A 127 1.29 -2.48 17.85
N CYS A 128 0.37 -1.92 18.65
CA CYS A 128 0.60 -0.69 19.40
C CYS A 128 1.79 -0.81 20.37
N SER A 129 1.95 -1.97 21.02
CA SER A 129 3.07 -2.21 21.95
C SER A 129 4.44 -2.06 21.29
N THR A 130 4.56 -2.35 19.99
CA THR A 130 5.84 -2.19 19.26
C THR A 130 6.27 -0.72 19.09
N PHE A 131 5.35 0.23 19.28
CA PHE A 131 5.63 1.67 19.19
C PHE A 131 5.87 2.33 20.57
N GLN A 132 5.71 1.58 21.66
CA GLN A 132 5.80 2.14 23.01
C GLN A 132 7.19 2.68 23.34
N GLU A 133 8.24 1.96 22.96
CA GLU A 133 9.63 2.40 23.16
C GLU A 133 9.91 3.69 22.42
N TYR A 134 9.47 3.78 21.14
CA TYR A 134 9.61 5.00 20.34
C TYR A 134 8.86 6.19 20.96
N ALA A 135 7.67 5.95 21.53
CA ALA A 135 6.89 6.98 22.22
C ALA A 135 7.64 7.52 23.45
N LEU A 136 8.27 6.63 24.23
CA LEU A 136 9.07 7.01 25.40
C LEU A 136 10.29 7.86 25.01
N ASP A 137 11.04 7.44 23.98
CA ASP A 137 12.22 8.15 23.49
C ASP A 137 11.93 9.59 23.04
N HIS A 138 10.74 9.80 22.45
CA HIS A 138 10.26 11.11 21.97
C HIS A 138 9.35 11.83 22.96
N THR A 139 9.17 11.28 24.16
CA THR A 139 8.27 11.84 25.20
C THR A 139 6.83 12.06 24.69
N ILE A 140 6.36 11.24 23.73
CA ILE A 140 5.02 11.29 23.17
C ILE A 140 4.07 10.52 24.10
N SER A 141 2.92 11.12 24.46
CA SER A 141 1.84 10.42 25.14
C SER A 141 1.14 9.50 24.18
N PHE A 142 1.35 8.19 24.29
CA PHE A 142 0.79 7.18 23.41
C PHE A 142 -0.16 6.26 24.17
N CYS A 143 -1.44 6.25 23.77
CA CYS A 143 -2.47 5.47 24.42
C CYS A 143 -3.24 4.59 23.44
N PHE A 144 -3.52 3.34 23.83
CA PHE A 144 -4.45 2.45 23.19
C PHE A 144 -5.70 2.27 24.06
N MET A 145 -6.84 2.69 23.56
CA MET A 145 -8.15 2.59 24.21
C MET A 145 -9.03 1.61 23.45
N CYS A 146 -9.77 0.79 24.17
CA CYS A 146 -10.71 -0.14 23.60
C CYS A 146 -11.95 -0.25 24.48
N GLU A 147 -13.14 -0.22 23.86
CA GLU A 147 -14.43 -0.33 24.55
C GLU A 147 -14.79 -1.76 24.93
N VAL A 148 -14.12 -2.76 24.32
CA VAL A 148 -14.35 -4.20 24.56
C VAL A 148 -13.03 -4.87 24.92
N GLU A 149 -13.07 -5.85 25.85
CA GLU A 149 -11.84 -6.55 26.28
C GLU A 149 -11.30 -7.50 25.21
N ASN A 150 -12.18 -8.17 24.49
CA ASN A 150 -11.84 -9.07 23.38
C ASN A 150 -12.95 -9.08 22.32
N LEU A 151 -12.57 -9.31 21.06
CA LEU A 151 -13.50 -9.39 19.95
C LEU A 151 -12.99 -10.35 18.88
N ASN A 152 -13.55 -11.56 18.88
CA ASN A 152 -13.23 -12.56 17.87
C ASN A 152 -13.95 -12.26 16.56
N MET A 153 -13.17 -12.08 15.49
CA MET A 153 -13.69 -11.86 14.14
C MET A 153 -12.74 -12.47 13.08
N SER A 154 -13.22 -12.51 11.84
CA SER A 154 -12.41 -12.94 10.70
C SER A 154 -11.77 -11.71 10.03
N PHE A 155 -10.44 -11.66 9.97
CA PHE A 155 -9.69 -10.58 9.35
C PHE A 155 -8.39 -11.09 8.72
N ASP A 156 -7.77 -10.29 7.85
CA ASP A 156 -6.44 -10.58 7.30
C ASP A 156 -5.37 -9.91 8.17
N PRO A 157 -4.62 -10.68 9.00
CA PRO A 157 -3.66 -10.10 9.93
C PRO A 157 -2.49 -9.38 9.24
N VAL A 158 -2.12 -9.82 8.01
CA VAL A 158 -1.02 -9.19 7.26
C VAL A 158 -1.46 -7.81 6.77
N LYS A 159 -2.66 -7.71 6.22
CA LYS A 159 -3.21 -6.44 5.73
C LYS A 159 -3.49 -5.46 6.86
N ILE A 160 -4.14 -5.92 7.93
CA ILE A 160 -4.41 -5.07 9.11
C ILE A 160 -3.10 -4.56 9.73
N LYS A 161 -2.10 -5.43 9.92
CA LYS A 161 -0.79 -5.01 10.42
C LYS A 161 -0.14 -3.95 9.54
N LYS A 162 -0.24 -4.09 8.22
CA LYS A 162 0.31 -3.15 7.25
C LYS A 162 -0.39 -1.77 7.35
N VAL A 163 -1.73 -1.76 7.41
CA VAL A 163 -2.51 -0.53 7.58
C VAL A 163 -2.15 0.16 8.90
N MET A 164 -2.14 -0.58 10.01
CA MET A 164 -1.82 -0.02 11.32
C MET A 164 -0.40 0.54 11.38
N ASN A 165 0.59 -0.17 10.84
CA ASN A 165 1.97 0.33 10.80
C ASN A 165 2.07 1.62 9.98
N ASN A 166 1.34 1.74 8.87
CA ASN A 166 1.33 2.96 8.06
C ASN A 166 0.68 4.13 8.81
N LEU A 167 -0.45 3.91 9.48
CA LEU A 167 -1.13 4.95 10.25
C LEU A 167 -0.28 5.39 11.44
N LEU A 168 0.23 4.45 12.24
CA LEU A 168 1.06 4.75 13.41
C LEU A 168 2.37 5.42 13.01
N SER A 169 3.07 4.90 11.99
CA SER A 169 4.30 5.52 11.47
C SER A 169 4.07 6.97 11.03
N ASN A 170 2.94 7.27 10.39
CA ASN A 170 2.57 8.63 10.04
C ASN A 170 2.28 9.49 11.27
N ALA A 171 1.48 8.99 12.23
CA ALA A 171 1.18 9.70 13.46
C ALA A 171 2.48 10.07 14.21
N PHE A 172 3.38 9.12 14.45
CA PHE A 172 4.66 9.37 15.11
C PHE A 172 5.59 10.29 14.30
N LYS A 173 5.54 10.22 12.97
CA LYS A 173 6.35 11.08 12.10
C LYS A 173 5.93 12.54 12.18
N TYR A 174 4.64 12.81 12.27
CA TYR A 174 4.10 14.17 12.19
C TYR A 174 3.74 14.78 13.54
N THR A 175 3.73 14.00 14.60
CA THR A 175 3.59 14.48 15.97
C THR A 175 4.93 15.00 16.48
N PRO A 176 4.99 16.21 17.09
CA PRO A 176 6.20 16.72 17.72
C PRO A 176 6.50 15.98 19.04
N ASP A 177 7.72 16.14 19.54
CA ASP A 177 8.08 15.68 20.88
C ASP A 177 7.12 16.29 21.92
N LYS A 178 6.75 15.51 22.92
CA LYS A 178 5.73 15.84 23.93
C LYS A 178 4.31 15.96 23.36
N GLY A 179 4.07 15.48 22.16
CA GLY A 179 2.75 15.40 21.57
C GLY A 179 1.93 14.22 22.11
N GLU A 180 0.78 13.99 21.48
CA GLU A 180 -0.18 12.97 21.89
C GLU A 180 -0.66 12.18 20.68
N ILE A 181 -0.69 10.83 20.83
CA ILE A 181 -1.22 9.90 19.84
C ILE A 181 -2.15 8.93 20.55
N ASN A 182 -3.39 8.86 20.09
CA ASN A 182 -4.42 7.98 20.64
C ASN A 182 -4.89 6.99 19.57
N VAL A 183 -4.92 5.71 19.92
CA VAL A 183 -5.53 4.65 19.13
C VAL A 183 -6.79 4.20 19.85
N HIS A 184 -7.94 4.33 19.18
CA HIS A 184 -9.22 3.93 19.75
C HIS A 184 -9.86 2.85 18.88
N LEU A 185 -10.14 1.68 19.46
CA LEU A 185 -10.88 0.59 18.86
C LEU A 185 -12.27 0.53 19.49
N TYR A 186 -13.30 0.67 18.67
CA TYR A 186 -14.68 0.64 19.11
C TYR A 186 -15.57 -0.09 18.09
N ARG A 187 -16.75 -0.45 18.52
CA ARG A 187 -17.76 -1.05 17.65
C ARG A 187 -18.83 -0.02 17.30
N GLU A 188 -19.14 0.06 16.01
CA GLU A 188 -20.21 0.90 15.49
C GLU A 188 -21.11 0.02 14.61
N ASP A 189 -22.32 -0.25 15.07
CA ASP A 189 -23.23 -1.23 14.47
C ASP A 189 -22.57 -2.62 14.30
N ASP A 190 -22.49 -3.09 13.06
CA ASP A 190 -21.84 -4.36 12.70
C ASP A 190 -20.36 -4.21 12.30
N ASN A 191 -19.80 -2.97 12.40
CA ASN A 191 -18.44 -2.70 12.02
C ASN A 191 -17.54 -2.56 13.25
N VAL A 192 -16.26 -2.91 13.06
CA VAL A 192 -15.19 -2.60 13.99
C VAL A 192 -14.42 -1.42 13.44
N CYS A 193 -14.39 -0.34 14.20
CA CYS A 193 -13.71 0.90 13.83
C CYS A 193 -12.40 1.02 14.61
N ILE A 194 -11.33 1.40 13.91
CA ILE A 194 -10.03 1.71 14.49
C ILE A 194 -9.70 3.14 14.11
N CYS A 195 -9.60 4.01 15.09
CA CYS A 195 -9.24 5.42 14.93
C CYS A 195 -7.82 5.64 15.45
N VAL A 196 -6.97 6.26 14.66
CA VAL A 196 -5.65 6.75 15.07
C VAL A 196 -5.69 8.27 15.01
N ALA A 197 -5.58 8.92 16.14
CA ALA A 197 -5.62 10.37 16.26
C ALA A 197 -4.29 10.89 16.79
N ASP A 198 -3.77 11.95 16.20
CA ASP A 198 -2.58 12.67 16.62
C ASP A 198 -2.84 14.17 16.76
N ASN A 199 -2.06 14.85 17.59
CA ASN A 199 -2.09 16.30 17.73
C ASN A 199 -0.94 16.98 16.99
N GLY A 200 -0.47 16.37 15.90
CA GLY A 200 0.58 16.91 15.05
C GLY A 200 0.15 18.12 14.24
N GLN A 201 0.93 18.43 13.19
CA GLN A 201 0.70 19.61 12.34
C GLN A 201 -0.63 19.61 11.56
N GLY A 202 -1.33 18.47 11.51
CA GLY A 202 -2.55 18.30 10.73
C GLY A 202 -2.36 18.35 9.22
N ILE A 203 -3.47 18.23 8.50
CA ILE A 203 -3.52 18.26 7.04
C ILE A 203 -4.46 19.39 6.62
N ILE A 204 -3.98 20.30 5.77
CA ILE A 204 -4.80 21.40 5.27
C ILE A 204 -5.89 20.88 4.33
N ASP A 205 -7.06 21.55 4.33
CA ASP A 205 -8.26 21.05 3.66
C ASP A 205 -8.09 20.77 2.15
N LYS A 206 -7.25 21.56 1.46
CA LYS A 206 -6.96 21.36 0.06
C LYS A 206 -6.26 20.01 -0.21
N ASP A 207 -5.43 19.54 0.73
CA ASP A 207 -4.63 18.32 0.57
C ASP A 207 -5.39 17.07 1.04
N LYS A 208 -6.40 17.21 1.92
CA LYS A 208 -7.20 16.08 2.43
C LYS A 208 -7.82 15.22 1.34
N LYS A 209 -8.18 15.81 0.20
CA LYS A 209 -8.76 15.09 -0.94
C LYS A 209 -7.73 14.25 -1.69
N HIS A 210 -6.46 14.58 -1.54
CA HIS A 210 -5.36 14.00 -2.31
C HIS A 210 -4.46 13.05 -1.50
N ILE A 211 -4.57 13.04 -0.16
CA ILE A 211 -3.69 12.22 0.70
C ILE A 211 -3.78 10.70 0.44
N PHE A 212 -4.87 10.24 -0.14
CA PHE A 212 -5.04 8.84 -0.57
C PHE A 212 -4.61 8.62 -2.03
N GLU A 213 -4.25 9.69 -2.77
CA GLU A 213 -3.73 9.56 -4.12
C GLU A 213 -2.28 9.06 -4.08
N ARG A 214 -1.92 8.38 -5.13
CA ARG A 214 -0.62 7.74 -5.31
C ARG A 214 0.50 8.79 -5.40
N PHE A 215 1.57 8.60 -4.64
CA PHE A 215 2.75 9.47 -4.64
C PHE A 215 2.48 10.91 -4.19
N TYR A 216 1.28 11.17 -3.67
CA TYR A 216 0.96 12.49 -3.17
C TYR A 216 1.69 12.74 -1.85
N GLN A 217 2.32 13.89 -1.75
CA GLN A 217 3.01 14.37 -0.56
C GLN A 217 2.68 15.84 -0.37
N VAL A 218 2.36 16.22 0.85
CA VAL A 218 2.16 17.64 1.21
C VAL A 218 3.51 18.34 1.21
N GLN A 219 3.67 19.35 0.36
CA GLN A 219 4.97 20.03 0.10
C GLN A 219 5.53 20.86 1.27
N GLN A 220 5.00 20.76 2.46
CA GLN A 220 5.27 21.71 3.54
C GLN A 220 6.50 21.44 4.44
N THR A 221 7.21 20.31 4.31
CA THR A 221 8.36 20.05 5.20
C THR A 221 9.51 19.38 4.45
N SER A 222 10.57 20.11 4.25
CA SER A 222 11.81 19.72 3.56
C SER A 222 12.64 18.64 4.29
N GLU A 223 12.29 18.24 5.51
CA GLU A 223 13.10 17.30 6.33
C GLU A 223 12.47 15.93 6.57
N LYS A 224 11.15 15.75 6.37
CA LYS A 224 10.46 14.48 6.65
C LYS A 224 10.05 13.78 5.35
N THR A 225 11.00 13.23 4.64
CA THR A 225 10.79 12.47 3.40
C THR A 225 9.94 11.20 3.63
N GLY A 226 8.92 10.99 2.80
CA GLY A 226 8.13 9.77 2.74
C GLY A 226 8.02 9.29 1.29
N SER A 227 7.49 8.09 1.04
CA SER A 227 7.28 7.57 -0.32
C SER A 227 5.99 8.05 -0.98
N GLY A 228 5.03 8.63 -0.20
CA GLY A 228 3.70 8.97 -0.69
C GLY A 228 2.82 7.76 -1.06
N ILE A 229 3.17 6.56 -0.57
CA ILE A 229 2.49 5.30 -0.91
C ILE A 229 1.66 4.78 0.28
N GLY A 230 2.04 5.15 1.52
CA GLY A 230 1.51 4.53 2.75
C GLY A 230 0.00 4.59 2.92
N LEU A 231 -0.65 5.71 2.59
CA LEU A 231 -2.10 5.87 2.75
C LEU A 231 -2.91 5.32 1.57
N HIS A 232 -2.28 4.99 0.45
CA HIS A 232 -2.95 4.36 -0.70
C HIS A 232 -3.11 2.84 -0.54
N ILE A 233 -2.42 2.23 0.40
CA ILE A 233 -2.45 0.80 0.69
C ILE A 233 -3.66 0.47 1.55
#